data_0695df60d7fc9b445cbc4b5695728e8a
#
_entry.id   0695df60d7fc9b445cbc4b5695728e8a
#
_cell.length_a   1.000
_cell.length_b   1.000
_cell.length_c   1.000
_cell.angle_alpha   90.00
_cell.angle_beta   90.00
_cell.angle_gamma   90.00
#
_symmetry.space_group_name_H-M   'P 1'
#
loop_
_entity.id
_entity.type
_entity.pdbx_description
1 polymer ?
#
loop_
_entity_poly.entity_id
_entity_poly.type
_entity_poly.pdbx_seq_one_letter_code
_entity_poly.pdbx_strand_id
1 'polypeptide(L)'
;MKQVETTREAMINRRSVRKYKADMIPRDIIERIVEAGTYAANGRGHQASIILAVTNKELRDKLSEMNRKIGGWDEGFDPFYGAPVVLVVLAEKDW
;
A
#
# COMPACT_ATOMS: atom_id res chain seq x y z
N MET A 1 -7.33 -22.33 -18.35
CA MET A 1 -6.94 -22.27 -16.94
C MET A 1 -7.35 -20.95 -16.36
N LYS A 2 -8.41 -20.99 -15.57
CA LYS A 2 -9.00 -19.77 -15.02
C LYS A 2 -8.05 -18.97 -14.15
N GLN A 3 -7.25 -19.64 -13.31
CA GLN A 3 -6.39 -18.94 -12.37
C GLN A 3 -5.28 -18.16 -13.07
N VAL A 4 -4.70 -18.72 -14.11
CA VAL A 4 -3.68 -18.06 -14.92
C VAL A 4 -4.29 -16.88 -15.68
N GLU A 5 -5.48 -17.08 -16.24
CA GLU A 5 -6.19 -16.01 -16.94
C GLU A 5 -6.55 -14.87 -15.99
N THR A 6 -7.01 -15.18 -14.79
CA THR A 6 -7.35 -14.17 -13.78
C THR A 6 -6.13 -13.34 -13.39
N THR A 7 -4.98 -13.99 -13.21
CA THR A 7 -3.73 -13.29 -12.90
C THR A 7 -3.30 -12.38 -14.04
N ARG A 8 -3.37 -12.89 -15.27
CA ARG A 8 -3.03 -12.14 -16.46
C ARG A 8 -3.94 -10.92 -16.61
N GLU A 9 -5.23 -11.11 -16.41
CA GLU A 9 -6.21 -10.03 -16.49
C GLU A 9 -5.93 -8.95 -15.45
N ALA A 10 -5.58 -9.34 -14.22
CA ALA A 10 -5.25 -8.40 -13.17
C ALA A 10 -4.03 -7.55 -13.55
N MET A 11 -3.02 -8.17 -14.15
CA MET A 11 -1.82 -7.45 -14.58
C MET A 11 -2.09 -6.51 -15.73
N ILE A 12 -2.86 -6.95 -16.71
CA ILE A 12 -3.17 -6.17 -17.90
C ILE A 12 -4.10 -5.01 -17.58
N ASN A 13 -5.08 -5.24 -16.73
CA ASN A 13 -6.12 -4.26 -16.42
C ASN A 13 -5.77 -3.33 -15.27
N ARG A 14 -4.60 -3.52 -14.65
CA ARG A 14 -4.18 -2.64 -13.58
C ARG A 14 -4.08 -1.19 -14.07
N ARG A 15 -4.53 -0.29 -13.24
CA ARG A 15 -4.41 1.14 -13.49
C ARG A 15 -3.92 1.83 -12.22
N SER A 16 -3.23 2.93 -12.39
CA SER A 16 -2.91 3.80 -11.27
C SER A 16 -4.17 4.54 -10.86
N VAL A 17 -4.59 4.31 -9.62
CA VAL A 17 -5.81 4.91 -9.09
C VAL A 17 -5.44 6.11 -8.25
N ARG A 18 -6.05 7.26 -8.53
CA ARG A 18 -5.80 8.53 -7.81
C ARG A 18 -7.04 9.09 -7.14
N LYS A 19 -8.00 8.25 -6.87
CA LYS A 19 -9.18 8.59 -6.10
C LYS A 19 -9.73 7.31 -5.50
N TYR A 20 -9.79 7.24 -4.19
CA TYR A 20 -10.22 6.05 -3.49
C TYR A 20 -11.51 6.30 -2.72
N LYS A 21 -12.30 5.26 -2.56
CA LYS A 21 -13.47 5.32 -1.69
C LYS A 21 -13.02 5.42 -0.23
N ALA A 22 -13.83 6.09 0.58
CA ALA A 22 -13.53 6.26 2.00
C ALA A 22 -13.82 5.00 2.83
N ASP A 23 -14.48 4.01 2.25
CA ASP A 23 -14.89 2.81 2.96
C ASP A 23 -13.68 2.01 3.43
N MET A 24 -13.67 1.67 4.72
CA MET A 24 -12.57 0.88 5.27
C MET A 24 -12.58 -0.54 4.69
N ILE A 25 -11.40 -1.02 4.37
CA ILE A 25 -11.22 -2.39 3.84
C ILE A 25 -11.30 -3.39 5.01
N PRO A 26 -12.03 -4.50 4.86
CA PRO A 26 -12.06 -5.53 5.90
C PRO A 26 -10.67 -6.05 6.24
N ARG A 27 -10.45 -6.34 7.51
CA ARG A 27 -9.14 -6.75 8.00
C ARG A 27 -8.59 -7.99 7.30
N ASP A 28 -9.44 -8.98 7.02
CA ASP A 28 -9.02 -10.20 6.35
C ASP A 28 -8.48 -9.95 4.95
N ILE A 29 -9.06 -8.99 4.25
CA ILE A 29 -8.57 -8.60 2.92
C ILE A 29 -7.23 -7.89 3.05
N ILE A 30 -7.07 -7.00 4.02
CA ILE A 30 -5.79 -6.33 4.28
C ILE A 30 -4.71 -7.36 4.58
N GLU A 31 -5.01 -8.36 5.41
CA GLU A 31 -4.08 -9.42 5.76
C GLU A 31 -3.64 -10.22 4.54
N ARG A 32 -4.55 -10.51 3.62
CA ARG A 32 -4.23 -11.21 2.37
C ARG A 32 -3.31 -10.40 1.48
N ILE A 33 -3.56 -9.10 1.38
CA ILE A 33 -2.72 -8.21 0.57
C ILE A 33 -1.32 -8.12 1.17
N VAL A 34 -1.23 -7.96 2.48
CA VAL A 34 0.05 -7.90 3.18
C VAL A 34 0.82 -9.20 3.03
N GLU A 35 0.15 -10.34 3.15
CA GLU A 35 0.77 -11.64 2.95
C GLU A 35 1.35 -11.78 1.55
N ALA A 36 0.58 -11.43 0.54
CA ALA A 36 1.04 -11.46 -0.84
C ALA A 36 2.26 -10.54 -1.05
N GLY A 37 2.22 -9.36 -0.46
CA GLY A 37 3.34 -8.41 -0.53
C GLY A 37 4.58 -8.93 0.17
N THR A 38 4.42 -9.68 1.24
CA THR A 38 5.54 -10.28 1.98
C THR A 38 6.33 -11.23 1.08
N TYR A 39 5.64 -12.05 0.30
CA TYR A 39 6.31 -12.95 -0.65
C TYR A 39 7.05 -12.17 -1.73
N ALA A 40 6.45 -11.11 -2.25
CA ALA A 40 7.07 -10.29 -3.29
C ALA A 40 8.29 -9.52 -2.78
N ALA A 41 8.26 -9.12 -1.50
CA ALA A 41 9.31 -8.29 -0.91
C ALA A 41 10.53 -9.11 -0.46
N ASN A 42 10.47 -10.42 -0.53
CA ASN A 42 11.55 -11.31 -0.06
C ASN A 42 12.61 -11.57 -1.12
N GLY A 43 13.21 -10.54 -1.66
CA GLY A 43 14.36 -10.72 -2.56
C GLY A 43 15.46 -11.49 -1.87
N ARG A 44 16.01 -12.52 -2.56
CA ARG A 44 17.08 -13.35 -2.04
C ARG A 44 16.73 -14.18 -0.82
N GLY A 45 15.46 -14.25 -0.44
CA GLY A 45 15.02 -15.05 0.68
C GLY A 45 15.42 -14.53 2.06
N HIS A 46 15.85 -13.30 2.18
CA HIS A 46 16.31 -12.74 3.45
C HIS A 46 15.21 -12.30 4.39
N GLN A 47 14.01 -12.16 3.91
CA GLN A 47 12.88 -11.69 4.73
C GLN A 47 13.19 -10.42 5.54
N ALA A 48 13.95 -9.52 4.94
CA ALA A 48 14.38 -8.28 5.58
C ALA A 48 13.32 -7.18 5.52
N SER A 49 12.22 -7.42 4.84
CA SER A 49 11.15 -6.43 4.68
C SER A 49 10.03 -6.63 5.67
N ILE A 50 9.49 -5.52 6.15
CA ILE A 50 8.34 -5.48 7.05
C ILE A 50 7.27 -4.65 6.38
N ILE A 51 6.03 -5.12 6.41
CA ILE A 51 4.90 -4.38 5.86
C ILE A 51 3.98 -3.97 7.01
N LEU A 52 3.76 -2.67 7.15
CA LEU A 52 2.85 -2.12 8.14
C LEU A 52 1.58 -1.64 7.47
N ALA A 53 0.43 -2.07 7.97
CA ALA A 53 -0.85 -1.60 7.48
C ALA A 53 -1.37 -0.51 8.41
N VAL A 54 -1.43 0.72 7.92
CA VAL A 54 -1.93 1.85 8.69
C VAL A 54 -3.41 1.99 8.43
N THR A 55 -4.23 1.65 9.43
CA THR A 55 -5.68 1.73 9.34
C THR A 55 -6.27 2.80 10.25
N ASN A 56 -5.48 3.33 11.18
CA ASN A 56 -5.88 4.41 12.07
C ASN A 56 -5.93 5.71 11.29
N LYS A 57 -7.10 6.36 11.27
CA LYS A 57 -7.29 7.58 10.48
C LYS A 57 -6.35 8.70 10.92
N GLU A 58 -6.17 8.87 12.21
CA GLU A 58 -5.33 9.93 12.76
C GLU A 58 -3.87 9.76 12.34
N LEU A 59 -3.35 8.55 12.46
CA LEU A 59 -1.98 8.25 12.03
C LEU A 59 -1.85 8.36 10.52
N ARG A 60 -2.83 7.85 9.78
CA ARG A 60 -2.86 7.96 8.33
C ARG A 60 -2.78 9.42 7.89
N ASP A 61 -3.56 10.30 8.53
CA ASP A 61 -3.60 11.72 8.19
C ASP A 61 -2.27 12.41 8.54
N LYS A 62 -1.63 12.01 9.63
CA LYS A 62 -0.29 12.52 9.97
C LYS A 62 0.74 12.14 8.92
N LEU A 63 0.71 10.90 8.46
CA LEU A 63 1.62 10.43 7.41
C LEU A 63 1.38 11.18 6.10
N SER A 64 0.12 11.43 5.77
CA SER A 64 -0.24 12.22 4.59
C SER A 64 0.36 13.62 4.66
N GLU A 65 0.22 14.28 5.81
CA GLU A 65 0.75 15.63 5.98
C GLU A 65 2.26 15.67 5.90
N MET A 66 2.93 14.69 6.52
CA MET A 66 4.39 14.60 6.43
C MET A 66 4.86 14.40 4.99
N ASN A 67 4.21 13.50 4.26
CA ASN A 67 4.55 13.26 2.86
C ASN A 67 4.28 14.48 1.99
N ARG A 68 3.18 15.18 2.25
CA ARG A 68 2.88 16.42 1.52
C ARG A 68 3.99 17.45 1.67
N LYS A 69 4.47 17.63 2.89
CA LYS A 69 5.54 18.59 3.17
C LYS A 69 6.84 18.19 2.50
N ILE A 70 7.22 16.93 2.58
CA ILE A 70 8.44 16.42 1.96
C ILE A 70 8.37 16.56 0.44
N GLY A 71 7.21 16.26 -0.15
CA GLY A 71 7.01 16.37 -1.58
C GLY A 71 6.85 17.80 -2.11
N GLY A 72 6.60 18.75 -1.21
CA GLY A 72 6.43 20.13 -1.60
C GLY A 72 5.10 20.44 -2.26
N TRP A 73 4.07 19.62 -2.02
CA TRP A 73 2.75 19.85 -2.59
C TRP A 73 1.94 20.85 -1.77
N ASP A 74 0.92 21.40 -2.41
CA ASP A 74 0.07 22.42 -1.81
C ASP A 74 -0.61 21.95 -0.54
N GLU A 75 -0.89 22.91 0.36
CA GLU A 75 -1.64 22.64 1.56
C GLU A 75 -3.02 22.10 1.22
N GLY A 76 -3.44 21.09 1.96
CA GLY A 76 -4.70 20.40 1.70
C GLY A 76 -4.64 19.25 0.72
N PHE A 77 -3.52 19.11 0.01
CA PHE A 77 -3.35 17.97 -0.90
C PHE A 77 -3.09 16.69 -0.11
N ASP A 78 -3.77 15.62 -0.47
CA ASP A 78 -3.56 14.30 0.12
C ASP A 78 -2.79 13.40 -0.85
N PRO A 79 -1.50 13.13 -0.61
CA PRO A 79 -0.72 12.28 -1.50
C PRO A 79 -1.20 10.83 -1.55
N PHE A 80 -2.09 10.43 -0.63
CA PHE A 80 -2.69 9.09 -0.63
C PHE A 80 -4.06 9.08 -1.30
N TYR A 81 -4.51 10.19 -1.87
CA TYR A 81 -5.73 10.30 -2.66
C TYR A 81 -6.98 9.77 -1.96
N GLY A 82 -7.09 10.00 -0.67
CA GLY A 82 -8.26 9.61 0.11
C GLY A 82 -8.31 8.13 0.50
N ALA A 83 -7.27 7.36 0.24
CA ALA A 83 -7.24 5.95 0.60
C ALA A 83 -7.38 5.76 2.11
N PRO A 84 -8.26 4.87 2.59
CA PRO A 84 -8.46 4.65 4.02
C PRO A 84 -7.34 3.81 4.66
N VAL A 85 -6.59 3.06 3.88
CA VAL A 85 -5.50 2.22 4.35
C VAL A 85 -4.25 2.55 3.57
N VAL A 86 -3.13 2.68 4.28
CA VAL A 86 -1.82 2.90 3.68
C VAL A 86 -0.90 1.77 4.13
N LEU A 87 -0.25 1.13 3.17
CA LEU A 87 0.74 0.10 3.46
C LEU A 87 2.13 0.71 3.37
N VAL A 88 2.90 0.52 4.45
CA VAL A 88 4.27 1.03 4.50
C VAL A 88 5.21 -0.15 4.48
N VAL A 89 6.08 -0.19 3.49
CA VAL A 89 7.06 -1.26 3.35
C VAL A 89 8.41 -0.76 3.83
N LEU A 90 8.96 -1.46 4.82
CA LEU A 90 10.24 -1.12 5.41
C LEU A 90 11.23 -2.24 5.10
N ALA A 91 12.45 -1.87 4.74
CA ALA A 91 13.51 -2.84 4.45
C ALA A 91 14.76 -2.46 5.22
N GLU A 92 15.60 -3.46 5.51
CA GLU A 92 16.88 -3.20 6.16
C GLU A 92 17.78 -2.34 5.26
N LYS A 93 18.47 -1.40 5.89
CA LYS A 93 19.31 -0.46 5.17
C LYS A 93 20.55 -1.11 4.55
N ASP A 94 21.11 -2.09 5.21
CA ASP A 94 22.42 -2.65 4.87
C ASP A 94 22.37 -4.09 4.33
N TRP A 95 21.27 -4.48 3.74
CA TRP A 95 21.17 -5.86 3.24
C TRP A 95 21.71 -6.05 1.83
#